data_fa0405d57565c3f1125fcfed0035d7b3
#
_entry.id   fa0405d57565c3f1125fcfed0035d7b3
#
_cell.length_a   1.000
_cell.length_b   1.000
_cell.length_c   1.000
_cell.angle_alpha   90.00
_cell.angle_beta   90.00
_cell.angle_gamma   90.00
#
_symmetry.space_group_name_H-M   'P 1'
#
loop_
_entity.id
_entity.type
_entity.pdbx_description
1 polymer ?
#
loop_
_entity_poly.entity_id
_entity_poly.type
_entity_poly.pdbx_seq_one_letter_code
_entity_poly.pdbx_strand_id
1 'polypeptide(L)'
;AALPAGFDEFEKFLGQTAPQVLDEHASANTHADDPGFWLYSSGSTGRPKGTLHTHANAYWTAELYGKGVLGLTEKDVCFSAAKLFFAYGLGNGLSFPLSVGATVVLMAERPTPDATFKRWTDQRPGYKPTIFFGAPTGFAGMLASPNLPAKTDVSLRMCSSAGEALPA
;
A
#
# COMPACT_ATOMS: atom_id res chain seq x y z
N ALA A 1 25.15 -8.24 12.52
CA ALA A 1 24.75 -9.30 13.45
C ALA A 1 24.56 -10.58 12.64
N ALA A 2 24.98 -11.74 13.16
CA ALA A 2 24.77 -13.01 12.48
C ALA A 2 23.26 -13.34 12.46
N LEU A 3 22.80 -13.91 11.34
CA LEU A 3 21.42 -14.36 11.22
C LEU A 3 21.17 -15.58 12.13
N PRO A 4 19.97 -15.73 12.71
CA PRO A 4 19.59 -16.94 13.44
C PRO A 4 19.68 -18.18 12.53
N ALA A 5 19.87 -19.36 13.14
CA ALA A 5 19.88 -20.62 12.42
C ALA A 5 18.55 -20.83 11.66
N GLY A 6 18.62 -21.24 10.40
CA GLY A 6 17.45 -21.44 9.53
C GLY A 6 16.99 -20.19 8.77
N PHE A 7 17.73 -19.08 8.86
CA PHE A 7 17.49 -17.88 8.06
C PHE A 7 18.64 -17.67 7.07
N ASP A 8 18.31 -17.32 5.85
CA ASP A 8 19.24 -16.93 4.81
C ASP A 8 19.27 -15.41 4.63
N GLU A 9 20.43 -14.86 4.29
CA GLU A 9 20.55 -13.47 3.89
C GLU A 9 19.90 -13.28 2.53
N PHE A 10 18.98 -12.32 2.42
CA PHE A 10 18.15 -12.12 1.22
C PHE A 10 19.00 -11.91 -0.06
N GLU A 11 20.02 -11.07 0.01
CA GLU A 11 20.90 -10.81 -1.13
C GLU A 11 21.69 -12.06 -1.56
N LYS A 12 22.11 -12.87 -0.59
CA LYS A 12 22.79 -14.15 -0.85
C LYS A 12 21.84 -15.15 -1.50
N PHE A 13 20.60 -15.22 -1.01
CA PHE A 13 19.55 -16.07 -1.58
C PHE A 13 19.27 -15.68 -3.05
N LEU A 14 19.10 -14.39 -3.33
CA LEU A 14 18.91 -13.89 -4.70
C LEU A 14 20.10 -14.20 -5.61
N GLY A 15 21.33 -14.05 -5.12
CA GLY A 15 22.55 -14.32 -5.88
C GLY A 15 22.77 -15.81 -6.21
N GLN A 16 22.11 -16.72 -5.50
CA GLN A 16 22.17 -18.17 -5.75
C GLN A 16 21.19 -18.63 -6.85
N THR A 17 20.18 -17.84 -7.15
CA THR A 17 19.24 -18.10 -8.23
C THR A 17 19.83 -17.61 -9.54
N ALA A 18 20.29 -18.54 -10.40
CA ALA A 18 20.61 -18.20 -11.78
C ALA A 18 19.37 -17.56 -12.43
N PRO A 19 19.54 -16.55 -13.30
CA PRO A 19 18.42 -16.00 -14.06
C PRO A 19 17.86 -17.12 -14.94
N GLN A 20 16.87 -17.82 -14.43
CA GLN A 20 16.09 -18.76 -15.22
C GLN A 20 15.09 -17.95 -16.03
N VAL A 21 15.03 -18.21 -17.29
CA VAL A 21 13.89 -17.79 -18.10
C VAL A 21 12.66 -18.42 -17.46
N LEU A 22 11.80 -17.60 -16.84
CA LEU A 22 10.52 -18.06 -16.30
C LEU A 22 9.69 -18.51 -17.50
N ASP A 23 9.64 -19.81 -17.75
CA ASP A 23 8.67 -20.37 -18.68
C ASP A 23 7.29 -20.44 -17.99
N GLU A 24 6.27 -20.72 -18.77
CA GLU A 24 4.90 -20.85 -18.27
C GLU A 24 4.72 -21.97 -17.23
N HIS A 25 5.69 -22.90 -17.13
CA HIS A 25 5.69 -24.02 -16.19
C HIS A 25 6.43 -23.69 -14.88
N ALA A 26 7.12 -22.55 -14.79
CA ALA A 26 7.82 -22.11 -13.59
C ALA A 26 6.88 -21.55 -12.51
N SER A 27 5.62 -21.27 -12.86
CA SER A 27 4.61 -20.80 -11.91
C SER A 27 4.05 -21.96 -11.08
N ALA A 28 3.83 -21.72 -9.80
CA ALA A 28 3.14 -22.68 -8.94
C ALA A 28 1.70 -22.91 -9.45
N ASN A 29 1.23 -24.16 -9.40
CA ASN A 29 -0.16 -24.49 -9.76
C ASN A 29 -1.09 -24.06 -8.61
N THR A 30 -1.46 -22.78 -8.56
CA THR A 30 -2.35 -22.21 -7.57
C THR A 30 -3.70 -21.87 -8.17
N HIS A 31 -4.75 -22.07 -7.38
CA HIS A 31 -6.14 -21.73 -7.74
C HIS A 31 -6.64 -20.51 -6.98
N ALA A 32 -7.71 -19.91 -7.48
CA ALA A 32 -8.30 -18.71 -6.90
C ALA A 32 -8.67 -18.87 -5.41
N ASP A 33 -9.11 -20.06 -5.02
CA ASP A 33 -9.56 -20.39 -3.66
C ASP A 33 -8.45 -20.92 -2.75
N ASP A 34 -7.24 -21.10 -3.27
CA ASP A 34 -6.10 -21.52 -2.44
C ASP A 34 -5.71 -20.41 -1.45
N PRO A 35 -5.20 -20.78 -0.26
CA PRO A 35 -4.64 -19.83 0.69
C PRO A 35 -3.53 -18.97 0.07
N GLY A 36 -3.74 -17.65 0.04
CA GLY A 36 -2.78 -16.72 -0.53
C GLY A 36 -1.93 -16.04 0.54
N PHE A 37 -2.56 -15.48 1.56
CA PHE A 37 -1.87 -14.72 2.62
C PHE A 37 -2.72 -14.57 3.88
N TRP A 38 -2.08 -14.18 4.97
CA TRP A 38 -2.74 -13.86 6.24
C TRP A 38 -2.57 -12.40 6.58
N LEU A 39 -3.66 -11.78 7.03
CA LEU A 39 -3.64 -10.46 7.64
C LEU A 39 -4.06 -10.58 9.11
N TYR A 40 -3.29 -9.96 9.98
CA TYR A 40 -3.55 -9.99 11.41
C TYR A 40 -4.19 -8.69 11.88
N SER A 41 -5.19 -8.81 12.75
CA SER A 41 -5.76 -7.69 13.49
C SER A 41 -5.54 -7.88 14.99
N SER A 42 -5.44 -6.78 15.76
CA SER A 42 -5.28 -6.84 17.22
C SER A 42 -6.49 -7.48 17.93
N GLY A 43 -7.67 -7.49 17.29
CA GLY A 43 -8.90 -8.00 17.85
C GLY A 43 -9.33 -7.28 19.15
N SER A 44 -10.62 -7.30 19.46
CA SER A 44 -11.17 -6.73 20.70
C SER A 44 -10.70 -7.43 21.97
N THR A 45 -10.17 -8.64 21.87
CA THR A 45 -9.70 -9.46 23.01
C THR A 45 -8.21 -9.29 23.31
N GLY A 46 -7.50 -8.41 22.59
CA GLY A 46 -6.06 -8.16 22.74
C GLY A 46 -5.14 -9.24 22.15
N ARG A 47 -5.67 -10.38 21.71
CA ARG A 47 -4.88 -11.39 20.99
C ARG A 47 -4.99 -11.16 19.48
N PRO A 48 -3.86 -11.13 18.75
CA PRO A 48 -3.88 -11.04 17.30
C PRO A 48 -4.69 -12.18 16.68
N LYS A 49 -5.59 -11.83 15.74
CA LYS A 49 -6.38 -12.80 14.98
C LYS A 49 -5.93 -12.76 13.53
N GLY A 50 -5.50 -13.89 13.00
CA GLY A 50 -5.14 -14.05 11.60
C GLY A 50 -6.40 -14.30 10.75
N THR A 51 -6.60 -13.49 9.73
CA THR A 51 -7.63 -13.72 8.70
C THR A 51 -6.94 -14.32 7.49
N LEU A 52 -7.35 -15.52 7.10
CA LEU A 52 -6.90 -16.16 5.89
C LEU A 52 -7.56 -15.51 4.68
N HIS A 53 -6.76 -15.09 3.73
CA HIS A 53 -7.19 -14.60 2.42
C HIS A 53 -6.77 -15.57 1.32
N THR A 54 -7.65 -15.78 0.36
CA THR A 54 -7.35 -16.57 -0.84
C THR A 54 -6.67 -15.69 -1.90
N HIS A 55 -6.10 -16.31 -2.93
CA HIS A 55 -5.52 -15.57 -4.06
C HIS A 55 -6.54 -14.65 -4.74
N ALA A 56 -7.81 -15.09 -4.85
CA ALA A 56 -8.88 -14.30 -5.44
C ALA A 56 -9.20 -13.01 -4.66
N ASN A 57 -8.94 -12.96 -3.35
CA ASN A 57 -9.34 -11.80 -2.52
C ASN A 57 -8.63 -10.52 -2.94
N ALA A 58 -7.34 -10.58 -3.30
CA ALA A 58 -6.61 -9.42 -3.78
C ALA A 58 -7.20 -8.90 -5.10
N TYR A 59 -7.56 -9.81 -6.01
CA TYR A 59 -8.21 -9.46 -7.27
C TYR A 59 -9.58 -8.82 -7.04
N TRP A 60 -10.47 -9.46 -6.30
CA TRP A 60 -11.83 -8.95 -6.10
C TRP A 60 -11.88 -7.63 -5.34
N THR A 61 -10.99 -7.42 -4.35
CA THR A 61 -10.92 -6.12 -3.67
C THR A 61 -10.44 -5.02 -4.61
N ALA A 62 -9.52 -5.31 -5.51
CA ALA A 62 -9.07 -4.36 -6.54
C ALA A 62 -10.19 -4.04 -7.54
N GLU A 63 -10.94 -5.05 -8.03
CA GLU A 63 -12.04 -4.84 -8.97
C GLU A 63 -13.20 -4.06 -8.34
N LEU A 64 -13.67 -4.50 -7.16
CA LEU A 64 -14.88 -3.95 -6.55
C LEU A 64 -14.62 -2.61 -5.88
N TYR A 65 -13.51 -2.45 -5.17
CA TYR A 65 -13.21 -1.23 -4.45
C TYR A 65 -12.24 -0.31 -5.22
N GLY A 66 -11.10 -0.83 -5.64
CA GLY A 66 -10.09 -0.04 -6.36
C GLY A 66 -10.65 0.60 -7.63
N LYS A 67 -11.24 -0.20 -8.51
CA LYS A 67 -11.86 0.28 -9.76
C LYS A 67 -13.27 0.79 -9.53
N GLY A 68 -14.12 0.01 -8.85
CA GLY A 68 -15.55 0.30 -8.76
C GLY A 68 -15.90 1.49 -7.86
N VAL A 69 -15.20 1.66 -6.74
CA VAL A 69 -15.48 2.73 -5.76
C VAL A 69 -14.49 3.89 -5.90
N LEU A 70 -13.19 3.61 -5.90
CA LEU A 70 -12.17 4.66 -5.99
C LEU A 70 -11.99 5.22 -7.40
N GLY A 71 -12.46 4.52 -8.41
CA GLY A 71 -12.32 4.92 -9.81
C GLY A 71 -10.85 5.07 -10.21
N LEU A 72 -10.00 4.13 -9.80
CA LEU A 72 -8.57 4.15 -10.13
C LEU A 72 -8.36 3.91 -11.62
N THR A 73 -7.40 4.61 -12.18
CA THR A 73 -6.96 4.48 -13.57
C THR A 73 -5.44 4.47 -13.64
N GLU A 74 -4.89 4.10 -14.80
CA GLU A 74 -3.44 4.12 -15.06
C GLU A 74 -2.81 5.51 -14.93
N LYS A 75 -3.62 6.57 -14.95
CA LYS A 75 -3.17 7.97 -14.82
C LYS A 75 -2.98 8.41 -13.38
N ASP A 76 -3.43 7.59 -12.43
CA ASP A 76 -3.34 7.93 -11.02
C ASP A 76 -1.94 7.68 -10.45
N VAL A 77 -1.59 8.49 -9.48
CA VAL A 77 -0.42 8.34 -8.61
C VAL A 77 -0.94 8.14 -7.20
N CYS A 78 -0.85 6.90 -6.71
CA CYS A 78 -1.36 6.50 -5.41
C CYS A 78 -0.29 6.65 -4.33
N PHE A 79 -0.64 7.26 -3.21
CA PHE A 79 0.23 7.37 -2.05
C PHE A 79 -0.53 6.96 -0.78
N SER A 80 -0.05 5.93 -0.10
CA SER A 80 -0.59 5.47 1.18
C SER A 80 0.36 5.79 2.33
N ALA A 81 -0.15 6.42 3.38
CA ALA A 81 0.59 6.61 4.63
C ALA A 81 0.80 5.29 5.37
N ALA A 82 -0.13 4.33 5.23
CA ALA A 82 -0.01 3.00 5.78
C ALA A 82 1.02 2.16 5.01
N LYS A 83 1.82 1.40 5.74
CA LYS A 83 2.83 0.51 5.16
C LYS A 83 2.20 -0.73 4.54
N LEU A 84 2.91 -1.37 3.60
CA LEU A 84 2.42 -2.53 2.86
C LEU A 84 2.09 -3.75 3.73
N PHE A 85 2.66 -3.84 4.92
CA PHE A 85 2.36 -4.93 5.85
C PHE A 85 1.04 -4.76 6.63
N PHE A 86 0.35 -3.63 6.49
CA PHE A 86 -1.02 -3.43 6.95
C PHE A 86 -2.01 -3.68 5.82
N ALA A 87 -3.17 -4.24 6.13
CA ALA A 87 -4.24 -4.49 5.15
C ALA A 87 -4.59 -3.24 4.31
N TYR A 88 -4.72 -2.07 4.99
CA TYR A 88 -5.00 -0.80 4.34
C TYR A 88 -3.89 -0.35 3.39
N GLY A 89 -2.63 -0.53 3.80
CA GLY A 89 -1.48 -0.21 2.96
C GLY A 89 -1.29 -1.20 1.81
N LEU A 90 -1.54 -2.49 2.03
CA LEU A 90 -1.43 -3.54 1.02
C LEU A 90 -2.38 -3.27 -0.16
N GLY A 91 -3.64 -2.97 0.13
CA GLY A 91 -4.61 -2.62 -0.91
C GLY A 91 -4.23 -1.35 -1.65
N ASN A 92 -4.12 -0.25 -0.90
CA ASN A 92 -3.97 1.09 -1.46
C ASN A 92 -2.57 1.40 -2.03
N GLY A 93 -1.55 0.70 -1.56
CA GLY A 93 -0.15 0.89 -1.99
C GLY A 93 0.38 -0.23 -2.88
N LEU A 94 -0.38 -1.28 -3.16
CA LEU A 94 0.06 -2.38 -4.01
C LEU A 94 -1.06 -2.90 -4.91
N SER A 95 -2.03 -3.68 -4.38
CA SER A 95 -2.94 -4.46 -5.24
C SER A 95 -3.88 -3.58 -6.06
N PHE A 96 -4.44 -2.51 -5.52
CA PHE A 96 -5.36 -1.65 -6.25
C PHE A 96 -4.67 -0.86 -7.36
N PRO A 97 -3.60 -0.07 -7.09
CA PRO A 97 -2.94 0.66 -8.16
C PRO A 97 -2.33 -0.24 -9.23
N LEU A 98 -1.68 -1.35 -8.85
CA LEU A 98 -1.10 -2.26 -9.84
C LEU A 98 -2.14 -2.92 -10.74
N SER A 99 -3.37 -3.15 -10.25
CA SER A 99 -4.47 -3.75 -11.04
C SER A 99 -4.91 -2.87 -12.23
N VAL A 100 -4.59 -1.58 -12.20
CA VAL A 100 -4.91 -0.62 -13.27
C VAL A 100 -3.67 -0.03 -13.93
N GLY A 101 -2.46 -0.45 -13.53
CA GLY A 101 -1.21 0.12 -14.06
C GLY A 101 -0.88 1.52 -13.52
N ALA A 102 -1.48 1.93 -12.39
CA ALA A 102 -1.20 3.22 -11.76
C ALA A 102 0.17 3.27 -11.08
N THR A 103 0.72 4.46 -10.93
CA THR A 103 1.97 4.69 -10.20
C THR A 103 1.75 4.63 -8.69
N VAL A 104 2.72 4.09 -7.96
CA VAL A 104 2.70 4.06 -6.49
C VAL A 104 3.88 4.82 -5.92
N VAL A 105 3.60 5.72 -4.99
CA VAL A 105 4.62 6.40 -4.18
C VAL A 105 4.73 5.68 -2.84
N LEU A 106 5.89 5.11 -2.55
CA LEU A 106 6.20 4.46 -1.28
C LEU A 106 6.99 5.40 -0.37
N MET A 107 6.78 5.28 0.93
CA MET A 107 7.46 6.04 1.95
C MET A 107 8.03 5.10 3.02
N ALA A 108 9.35 5.04 3.14
CA ALA A 108 10.02 4.17 4.11
C ALA A 108 9.91 4.73 5.54
N GLU A 109 10.07 6.06 5.68
CA GLU A 109 10.04 6.76 6.97
C GLU A 109 8.62 6.86 7.57
N ARG A 110 8.56 7.34 8.81
CA ARG A 110 7.28 7.59 9.50
C ARG A 110 6.47 8.68 8.77
N PRO A 111 5.14 8.52 8.61
CA PRO A 111 4.28 9.47 7.92
C PRO A 111 3.99 10.70 8.82
N THR A 112 4.98 11.58 8.98
CA THR A 112 4.77 12.89 9.59
C THR A 112 4.11 13.84 8.58
N PRO A 113 3.48 14.96 9.02
CA PRO A 113 2.94 15.97 8.12
C PRO A 113 3.97 16.42 7.06
N ASP A 114 5.14 16.84 7.48
CA ASP A 114 6.18 17.35 6.56
C ASP A 114 6.67 16.29 5.57
N ALA A 115 6.86 15.03 6.02
CA ALA A 115 7.24 13.94 5.15
C ALA A 115 6.14 13.63 4.10
N THR A 116 4.87 13.75 4.48
CA THR A 116 3.72 13.60 3.59
C THR A 116 3.65 14.76 2.60
N PHE A 117 3.77 16.01 3.06
CA PHE A 117 3.74 17.20 2.21
C PHE A 117 4.86 17.20 1.18
N LYS A 118 6.06 16.73 1.54
CA LYS A 118 7.15 16.55 0.60
C LYS A 118 6.78 15.66 -0.59
N ARG A 119 5.92 14.63 -0.41
CA ARG A 119 5.40 13.81 -1.51
C ARG A 119 4.30 14.52 -2.29
N TRP A 120 3.41 15.20 -1.59
CA TRP A 120 2.31 15.92 -2.24
C TRP A 120 2.78 17.04 -3.16
N THR A 121 3.90 17.67 -2.82
CA THR A 121 4.50 18.78 -3.57
C THR A 121 5.67 18.38 -4.45
N ASP A 122 5.90 17.07 -4.65
CA ASP A 122 6.99 16.57 -5.51
C ASP A 122 6.84 17.11 -6.93
N GLN A 123 7.90 17.74 -7.44
CA GLN A 123 7.89 18.37 -8.75
C GLN A 123 8.36 17.42 -9.88
N ARG A 124 8.80 16.22 -9.53
CA ARG A 124 9.20 15.24 -10.54
C ARG A 124 7.98 14.78 -11.35
N PRO A 125 8.07 14.75 -12.69
CA PRO A 125 6.96 14.27 -13.52
C PRO A 125 6.53 12.84 -13.13
N GLY A 126 5.22 12.64 -12.95
CA GLY A 126 4.65 11.34 -12.60
C GLY A 126 4.79 10.90 -11.14
N TYR A 127 5.31 11.76 -10.25
CA TYR A 127 5.48 11.43 -8.83
C TYR A 127 4.55 12.20 -7.88
N LYS A 128 3.89 13.23 -8.37
CA LYS A 128 2.96 14.01 -7.55
C LYS A 128 1.66 13.22 -7.34
N PRO A 129 1.29 12.85 -6.10
CA PRO A 129 0.11 12.03 -5.84
C PRO A 129 -1.20 12.68 -6.32
N THR A 130 -2.05 11.87 -6.94
CA THR A 130 -3.43 12.23 -7.28
C THR A 130 -4.42 11.68 -6.26
N ILE A 131 -4.03 10.62 -5.54
CA ILE A 131 -4.84 9.99 -4.49
C ILE A 131 -3.97 9.76 -3.26
N PHE A 132 -4.51 10.14 -2.10
CA PHE A 132 -3.88 9.92 -0.83
C PHE A 132 -4.76 9.08 0.11
N PHE A 133 -4.15 8.10 0.75
CA PHE A 133 -4.78 7.21 1.71
C PHE A 133 -4.17 7.44 3.09
N GLY A 134 -4.95 7.98 4.00
CA GLY A 134 -4.53 8.32 5.36
C GLY A 134 -5.50 7.82 6.43
N ALA A 135 -5.16 8.07 7.69
CA ALA A 135 -6.04 7.85 8.83
C ALA A 135 -6.49 9.20 9.41
N PRO A 136 -7.64 9.26 10.11
CA PRO A 136 -8.15 10.48 10.75
C PRO A 136 -7.12 11.24 11.57
N THR A 137 -6.37 10.53 12.45
CA THR A 137 -5.30 11.13 13.25
C THR A 137 -4.21 11.78 12.38
N GLY A 138 -3.86 11.15 11.25
CA GLY A 138 -2.91 11.71 10.28
C GLY A 138 -3.44 13.00 9.64
N PHE A 139 -4.70 12.99 9.20
CA PHE A 139 -5.34 14.20 8.65
C PHE A 139 -5.43 15.34 9.66
N ALA A 140 -5.80 15.04 10.90
CA ALA A 140 -5.82 16.05 11.98
C ALA A 140 -4.44 16.69 12.19
N GLY A 141 -3.37 15.87 12.22
CA GLY A 141 -2.00 16.37 12.33
C GLY A 141 -1.57 17.22 11.13
N MET A 142 -1.97 16.84 9.92
CA MET A 142 -1.68 17.63 8.71
C MET A 142 -2.42 18.96 8.69
N LEU A 143 -3.71 18.98 9.08
CA LEU A 143 -4.50 20.21 9.14
C LEU A 143 -4.01 21.19 10.21
N ALA A 144 -3.46 20.68 11.32
CA ALA A 144 -2.87 21.49 12.38
C ALA A 144 -1.45 22.00 12.04
N SER A 145 -0.84 21.50 10.98
CA SER A 145 0.54 21.87 10.62
C SER A 145 0.60 23.26 9.98
N PRO A 146 1.53 24.13 10.41
CA PRO A 146 1.75 25.42 9.76
C PRO A 146 2.33 25.30 8.35
N ASN A 147 2.82 24.12 7.98
CA ASN A 147 3.45 23.82 6.68
C ASN A 147 2.47 23.19 5.67
N LEU A 148 1.16 23.21 5.96
CA LEU A 148 0.16 22.64 5.04
C LEU A 148 0.27 23.32 3.67
N PRO A 149 0.50 22.56 2.58
CA PRO A 149 0.62 23.13 1.25
C PRO A 149 -0.66 23.81 0.78
N ALA A 150 -0.53 24.83 -0.05
CA ALA A 150 -1.69 25.41 -0.72
C ALA A 150 -2.31 24.40 -1.70
N LYS A 151 -3.62 24.54 -1.94
CA LYS A 151 -4.34 23.67 -2.88
C LYS A 151 -3.72 23.67 -4.29
N THR A 152 -3.14 24.78 -4.70
CA THR A 152 -2.45 24.95 -5.99
C THR A 152 -1.16 24.15 -6.12
N ASP A 153 -0.55 23.75 -4.99
CA ASP A 153 0.74 23.06 -4.95
C ASP A 153 0.60 21.55 -4.99
N VAL A 154 -0.62 21.03 -4.85
CA VAL A 154 -0.95 19.61 -4.82
C VAL A 154 -1.79 19.20 -6.03
N SER A 155 -1.75 17.90 -6.37
CA SER A 155 -2.54 17.33 -7.49
C SER A 155 -3.61 16.34 -7.00
N LEU A 156 -3.91 16.36 -5.70
CA LEU A 156 -4.86 15.42 -5.10
C LEU A 156 -6.28 15.65 -5.64
N ARG A 157 -6.83 14.64 -6.30
CA ARG A 157 -8.24 14.58 -6.68
C ARG A 157 -9.12 13.91 -5.62
N MET A 158 -8.48 13.09 -4.76
CA MET A 158 -9.19 12.35 -3.71
C MET A 158 -8.27 12.06 -2.53
N CYS A 159 -8.85 12.14 -1.33
CA CYS A 159 -8.30 11.58 -0.11
C CYS A 159 -9.26 10.54 0.45
N SER A 160 -8.73 9.40 0.91
CA SER A 160 -9.49 8.36 1.60
C SER A 160 -9.02 8.25 3.04
N SER A 161 -9.96 8.09 3.96
CA SER A 161 -9.70 7.94 5.39
C SER A 161 -10.26 6.64 5.90
N ALA A 162 -9.44 5.84 6.60
CA ALA A 162 -9.85 4.59 7.23
C ALA A 162 -8.95 4.23 8.42
N GLY A 163 -9.31 3.14 9.10
CA GLY A 163 -8.59 2.63 10.28
C GLY A 163 -9.14 3.13 11.61
N GLU A 164 -9.81 4.27 11.60
CA GLU A 164 -10.45 4.89 12.78
C GLU A 164 -11.77 5.53 12.34
N ALA A 165 -12.66 5.82 13.28
CA ALA A 165 -13.84 6.65 13.01
C ALA A 165 -13.38 8.07 12.63
N LEU A 166 -13.93 8.60 11.54
CA LEU A 166 -13.68 9.99 11.17
C LEU A 166 -14.52 10.90 12.09
N PRO A 167 -13.88 11.78 12.87
CA PRO A 167 -14.62 12.74 13.69
C PRO A 167 -15.46 13.68 12.81
N ALA A 168 -16.59 14.14 13.39
CA ALA A 168 -17.44 15.13 12.74
C ALA A 168 -16.76 16.50 12.62
#